data_d54b9144c4fe0c04f72ebce1c55766aa
#
_entry.id   d54b9144c4fe0c04f72ebce1c55766aa
#
_cell.length_a   1.000
_cell.length_b   1.000
_cell.length_c   1.000
_cell.angle_alpha   90.00
_cell.angle_beta   90.00
_cell.angle_gamma   90.00
#
_symmetry.space_group_name_H-M   'P 1'
#
loop_
_entity.id
_entity.type
_entity.pdbx_description
1 polymer ?
#
loop_
_entity_poly.entity_id
_entity_poly.type
_entity_poly.pdbx_seq_one_letter_code
_entity_poly.pdbx_strand_id
1 'polypeptide(L)'
;MIFTEKKKEIRVMFTPFRDGLQSVFGGKTRLNDILPAIEASAAAGIRHFEFGGGARFQAPFFYVGEDPFKCMAEIRKTVGPDADLQILTRSVSGVTLTTQRTSTLALHAKLIHKHG
;
A
#
# COMPACT_ATOMS: atom_id res chain seq x y z
N MET A 1 24.80 17.74 25.30
CA MET A 1 24.43 17.24 23.95
C MET A 1 22.98 16.76 24.01
N ILE A 2 22.13 17.32 23.18
CA ILE A 2 20.65 17.13 23.24
C ILE A 2 20.21 15.68 22.92
N PHE A 3 21.10 14.84 22.40
CA PHE A 3 20.77 13.50 21.88
C PHE A 3 21.44 12.33 22.59
N THR A 4 21.84 12.50 23.85
CA THR A 4 22.55 11.46 24.63
C THR A 4 21.64 10.48 25.38
N GLU A 5 20.35 10.74 25.47
CA GLU A 5 19.42 9.79 26.09
C GLU A 5 18.95 8.75 25.05
N LYS A 6 18.96 7.49 25.46
CA LYS A 6 18.43 6.38 24.64
C LYS A 6 16.95 6.62 24.40
N LYS A 7 16.61 7.16 23.23
CA LYS A 7 15.24 7.48 22.87
C LYS A 7 14.46 6.20 22.57
N LYS A 8 13.17 6.23 22.87
CA LYS A 8 12.23 5.18 22.49
C LYS A 8 12.28 4.98 20.98
N GLU A 9 12.36 3.73 20.54
CA GLU A 9 12.27 3.38 19.11
C GLU A 9 10.94 3.85 18.54
N ILE A 10 10.99 4.61 17.46
CA ILE A 10 9.82 5.08 16.72
C ILE A 10 9.75 4.31 15.41
N ARG A 11 8.64 3.63 15.18
CA ARG A 11 8.33 3.01 13.89
C ARG A 11 7.52 3.96 13.05
N VAL A 12 7.95 4.16 11.81
CA VAL A 12 7.29 5.07 10.86
C VAL A 12 6.63 4.25 9.77
N MET A 13 5.33 4.42 9.58
CA MET A 13 4.62 3.90 8.42
C MET A 13 4.77 4.88 7.26
N PHE A 14 5.21 4.37 6.13
CA PHE A 14 5.50 5.15 4.94
C PHE A 14 4.32 5.08 3.97
N THR A 15 3.63 6.18 3.77
CA THR A 15 2.36 6.23 3.05
C THR A 15 2.38 6.89 1.65
N PRO A 16 3.51 7.36 1.09
CA PRO A 16 3.53 8.05 -0.19
C PRO A 16 2.96 7.22 -1.33
N PHE A 17 3.19 5.92 -1.33
CA PHE A 17 2.79 5.02 -2.42
C PHE A 17 1.31 4.62 -2.40
N ARG A 18 0.58 4.96 -1.35
CA ARG A 18 -0.88 4.87 -1.29
C ARG A 18 -1.49 6.27 -1.21
N ASP A 19 -1.33 6.94 -0.07
CA ASP A 19 -1.99 8.22 0.18
C ASP A 19 -1.39 9.35 -0.65
N GLY A 20 -0.08 9.42 -0.74
CA GLY A 20 0.60 10.43 -1.55
C GLY A 20 0.21 10.36 -3.02
N LEU A 21 0.22 9.17 -3.62
CA LEU A 21 -0.18 8.99 -5.02
C LEU A 21 -1.67 9.27 -5.25
N GLN A 22 -2.52 8.93 -4.28
CA GLN A 22 -3.93 9.27 -4.34
C GLN A 22 -4.15 10.80 -4.28
N SER A 23 -3.44 11.48 -3.42
CA SER A 23 -3.57 12.92 -3.20
C SER A 23 -3.07 13.75 -4.37
N VAL A 24 -1.99 13.32 -5.03
CA VAL A 24 -1.35 14.09 -6.11
C VAL A 24 -1.86 13.67 -7.50
N PHE A 25 -1.96 12.36 -7.74
CA PHE A 25 -2.30 11.81 -9.06
C PHE A 25 -3.65 11.09 -9.13
N GLY A 26 -4.45 11.15 -8.06
CA GLY A 26 -5.69 10.37 -7.96
C GLY A 26 -5.46 8.85 -8.04
N GLY A 27 -4.28 8.39 -7.70
CA GLY A 27 -3.89 6.99 -7.80
C GLY A 27 -3.58 6.50 -9.22
N LYS A 28 -3.60 7.37 -10.22
CA LYS A 28 -3.42 7.04 -11.65
C LYS A 28 -1.95 6.95 -12.04
N THR A 29 -1.20 6.10 -11.37
CA THR A 29 0.23 5.87 -11.61
C THR A 29 0.48 4.41 -11.94
N ARG A 30 1.38 4.17 -12.87
CA ARG A 30 1.81 2.81 -13.23
C ARG A 30 2.72 2.24 -12.15
N LEU A 31 2.63 0.94 -11.95
CA LEU A 31 3.48 0.25 -10.99
C LEU A 31 4.98 0.46 -11.30
N ASN A 32 5.37 0.30 -12.55
CA ASN A 32 6.77 0.43 -12.96
C ASN A 32 7.37 1.82 -12.69
N ASP A 33 6.55 2.86 -12.66
CA ASP A 33 7.01 4.23 -12.38
C ASP A 33 7.30 4.45 -10.90
N ILE A 34 6.70 3.65 -10.02
CA ILE A 34 6.84 3.79 -8.57
C ILE A 34 7.78 2.75 -7.93
N LEU A 35 7.98 1.59 -8.56
CA LEU A 35 8.82 0.52 -8.01
C LEU A 35 10.24 0.98 -7.66
N PRO A 36 10.96 1.79 -8.47
CA PRO A 36 12.30 2.25 -8.11
C PRO A 36 12.32 3.08 -6.81
N ALA A 37 11.28 3.89 -6.58
CA ALA A 37 11.16 4.68 -5.36
C ALA A 37 10.82 3.80 -4.13
N ILE A 38 10.01 2.76 -4.32
CA ILE A 38 9.71 1.77 -3.28
C ILE A 38 10.99 1.02 -2.89
N GLU A 39 11.75 0.56 -3.88
CA GLU A 39 13.03 -0.13 -3.67
C GLU A 39 14.03 0.75 -2.92
N ALA A 40 14.19 2.02 -3.34
CA ALA A 40 15.06 2.98 -2.66
C ALA A 40 14.61 3.23 -1.22
N SER A 41 13.31 3.28 -0.96
CA SER A 41 12.76 3.46 0.39
C SER A 41 13.06 2.25 1.29
N ALA A 42 12.92 1.04 0.76
CA ALA A 42 13.27 -0.19 1.47
C ALA A 42 14.79 -0.26 1.75
N ALA A 43 15.62 0.10 0.77
CA ALA A 43 17.06 0.18 0.93
C ALA A 43 17.48 1.22 1.98
N ALA A 44 16.75 2.33 2.10
CA ALA A 44 16.95 3.35 3.13
C ALA A 44 16.52 2.91 4.55
N GLY A 45 15.97 1.71 4.70
CA GLY A 45 15.61 1.14 6.00
C GLY A 45 14.14 1.28 6.39
N ILE A 46 13.29 1.77 5.51
CA ILE A 46 11.84 1.75 5.74
C ILE A 46 11.36 0.29 5.73
N ARG A 47 10.60 -0.08 6.76
CA ARG A 47 10.09 -1.46 6.94
C ARG A 47 8.57 -1.54 7.03
N HIS A 48 7.88 -0.42 7.15
CA HIS A 48 6.44 -0.37 7.29
C HIS A 48 5.85 0.50 6.18
N PHE A 49 5.11 -0.11 5.26
CA PHE A 49 4.54 0.57 4.10
C PHE A 49 3.02 0.44 4.07
N GLU A 50 2.35 1.52 3.74
CA GLU A 50 0.99 1.47 3.24
C GLU A 50 1.05 1.33 1.71
N PHE A 51 0.68 0.17 1.18
CA PHE A 51 0.97 -0.19 -0.22
C PHE A 51 -0.26 -0.38 -1.09
N GLY A 52 -1.46 -0.36 -0.50
CA GLY A 52 -2.70 -0.56 -1.22
C GLY A 52 -3.92 -0.04 -0.46
N GLY A 53 -5.06 -0.22 -1.07
CA GLY A 53 -6.33 0.30 -0.55
C GLY A 53 -6.70 1.67 -1.10
N GLY A 54 -7.90 2.15 -0.77
CA GLY A 54 -8.40 3.39 -1.33
C GLY A 54 -8.35 3.38 -2.85
N ALA A 55 -7.95 4.49 -3.46
CA ALA A 55 -7.86 4.61 -4.91
C ALA A 55 -6.81 3.70 -5.57
N ARG A 56 -5.90 3.09 -4.79
CA ARG A 56 -4.90 2.15 -5.34
C ARG A 56 -5.47 0.79 -5.76
N PHE A 57 -6.72 0.50 -5.45
CA PHE A 57 -7.42 -0.63 -6.08
C PHE A 57 -8.08 -0.25 -7.40
N GLN A 58 -8.90 0.79 -7.37
CA GLN A 58 -9.74 1.11 -8.52
C GLN A 58 -9.02 1.95 -9.58
N ALA A 59 -8.15 2.87 -9.21
CA ALA A 59 -7.48 3.72 -10.18
C ALA A 59 -6.50 2.96 -11.09
N PRO A 60 -5.64 2.05 -10.60
CA PRO A 60 -4.85 1.20 -11.48
C PRO A 60 -5.71 0.37 -12.42
N PHE A 61 -6.79 -0.21 -11.95
CA PHE A 61 -7.67 -1.05 -12.76
C PHE A 61 -8.40 -0.25 -13.84
N PHE A 62 -9.10 0.82 -13.46
CA PHE A 62 -9.95 1.57 -14.40
C PHE A 62 -9.19 2.52 -15.33
N TYR A 63 -8.10 3.10 -14.88
CA TYR A 63 -7.43 4.18 -15.60
C TYR A 63 -6.05 3.81 -16.14
N VAL A 64 -5.41 2.78 -15.60
CA VAL A 64 -4.04 2.40 -15.98
C VAL A 64 -4.00 1.02 -16.64
N GLY A 65 -5.05 0.20 -16.45
CA GLY A 65 -5.12 -1.15 -17.01
C GLY A 65 -4.26 -2.17 -16.26
N GLU A 66 -3.97 -1.92 -14.99
CA GLU A 66 -3.19 -2.81 -14.13
C GLU A 66 -4.08 -3.54 -13.13
N ASP A 67 -3.74 -4.80 -12.84
CA ASP A 67 -4.36 -5.58 -11.77
C ASP A 67 -3.79 -5.16 -10.41
N PRO A 68 -4.60 -4.57 -9.51
CA PRO A 68 -4.10 -4.09 -8.23
C PRO A 68 -3.50 -5.19 -7.35
N PHE A 69 -3.98 -6.42 -7.43
CA PHE A 69 -3.44 -7.54 -6.65
C PHE A 69 -2.08 -8.00 -7.17
N LYS A 70 -1.87 -7.97 -8.48
CA LYS A 70 -0.55 -8.19 -9.07
C LYS A 70 0.42 -7.07 -8.67
N CYS A 71 -0.05 -5.81 -8.66
CA CYS A 71 0.75 -4.69 -8.17
C CYS A 71 1.18 -4.90 -6.70
N MET A 72 0.27 -5.36 -5.85
CA MET A 72 0.58 -5.68 -4.45
C MET A 72 1.65 -6.77 -4.35
N ALA A 73 1.52 -7.84 -5.11
CA ALA A 73 2.49 -8.94 -5.13
C ALA A 73 3.89 -8.47 -5.57
N GLU A 74 3.99 -7.62 -6.58
CA GLU A 74 5.27 -7.04 -7.03
C GLU A 74 5.87 -6.08 -5.99
N ILE A 75 5.05 -5.30 -5.30
CA ILE A 75 5.52 -4.46 -4.19
C ILE A 75 6.07 -5.33 -3.05
N ARG A 76 5.36 -6.39 -2.66
CA ARG A 76 5.85 -7.37 -1.66
C ARG A 76 7.21 -7.94 -2.06
N LYS A 77 7.35 -8.34 -3.30
CA LYS A 77 8.61 -8.86 -3.84
C LYS A 77 9.74 -7.82 -3.77
N THR A 78 9.43 -6.55 -4.06
CA THR A 78 10.41 -5.46 -4.06
C THR A 78 10.87 -5.10 -2.64
N VAL A 79 9.98 -5.04 -1.66
CA VAL A 79 10.34 -4.67 -0.28
C VAL A 79 10.86 -5.85 0.55
N GLY A 80 10.64 -7.06 0.09
CA GLY A 80 11.08 -8.28 0.77
C GLY A 80 10.10 -8.82 1.82
N PRO A 81 10.41 -10.00 2.39
CA PRO A 81 9.49 -10.71 3.29
C PRO A 81 9.36 -10.05 4.67
N ASP A 82 10.36 -9.31 5.11
CA ASP A 82 10.44 -8.74 6.46
C ASP A 82 9.75 -7.36 6.58
N ALA A 83 9.22 -6.82 5.48
CA ALA A 83 8.49 -5.57 5.52
C ALA A 83 7.05 -5.78 5.97
N ASP A 84 6.58 -4.91 6.85
CA ASP A 84 5.18 -4.82 7.23
C ASP A 84 4.41 -4.07 6.14
N LEU A 85 3.46 -4.73 5.50
CA LEU A 85 2.61 -4.14 4.48
C LEU A 85 1.19 -3.97 5.01
N GLN A 86 0.66 -2.77 4.84
CA GLN A 86 -0.66 -2.38 5.30
C GLN A 86 -1.47 -1.80 4.15
N ILE A 87 -2.78 -2.01 4.19
CA ILE A 87 -3.72 -1.36 3.29
C ILE A 87 -4.72 -0.50 4.06
N LEU A 88 -5.29 0.48 3.37
CA LEU A 88 -6.45 1.20 3.85
C LEU A 88 -7.73 0.48 3.40
N THR A 89 -8.59 0.14 4.36
CA THR A 89 -9.94 -0.33 4.07
C THR A 89 -10.97 0.72 4.50
N ARG A 90 -12.11 0.73 3.82
CA ARG A 90 -13.21 1.65 4.13
C ARG A 90 -14.36 0.93 4.83
N SER A 91 -14.05 0.00 5.71
CA SER A 91 -15.04 -0.78 6.45
C SER A 91 -16.07 -1.41 5.50
N VAL A 92 -17.36 -1.26 5.77
CA VAL A 92 -18.44 -1.87 4.99
C VAL A 92 -18.55 -1.38 3.54
N SER A 93 -18.01 -0.23 3.23
CA SER A 93 -18.01 0.32 1.86
C SER A 93 -16.87 -0.20 0.98
N GLY A 94 -15.88 -0.88 1.55
CA GLY A 94 -14.73 -1.36 0.80
C GLY A 94 -14.03 -0.23 0.05
N VAL A 95 -13.78 -0.43 -1.24
CA VAL A 95 -13.06 0.53 -2.10
C VAL A 95 -13.98 1.45 -2.91
N THR A 96 -15.27 1.15 -2.98
CA THR A 96 -16.21 1.81 -3.91
C THR A 96 -17.10 2.88 -3.26
N LEU A 97 -16.96 3.13 -1.97
CA LEU A 97 -17.82 4.05 -1.19
C LEU A 97 -19.31 3.64 -1.15
N THR A 98 -19.62 2.43 -1.57
CA THR A 98 -20.95 1.83 -1.48
C THR A 98 -20.90 0.60 -0.59
N THR A 99 -22.00 0.29 0.08
CA THR A 99 -22.07 -0.90 0.94
C THR A 99 -21.81 -2.18 0.14
N GLN A 100 -20.87 -2.98 0.60
CA GLN A 100 -20.50 -4.25 0.01
C GLN A 100 -21.13 -5.42 0.78
N ARG A 101 -21.38 -6.54 0.09
CA ARG A 101 -21.78 -7.78 0.73
C ARG A 101 -20.66 -8.33 1.60
N THR A 102 -21.01 -8.93 2.73
CA THR A 102 -20.04 -9.55 3.65
C THR A 102 -19.13 -10.56 2.94
N SER A 103 -19.66 -11.34 2.01
CA SER A 103 -18.88 -12.30 1.23
C SER A 103 -17.82 -11.62 0.36
N THR A 104 -18.13 -10.45 -0.21
CA THR A 104 -17.16 -9.65 -1.00
C THR A 104 -16.05 -9.12 -0.10
N LEU A 105 -16.39 -8.60 1.08
CA LEU A 105 -15.40 -8.11 2.06
C LEU A 105 -14.50 -9.24 2.56
N ALA A 106 -15.07 -10.42 2.82
CA ALA A 106 -14.30 -11.60 3.23
C ALA A 106 -13.33 -12.08 2.12
N LEU A 107 -13.79 -12.09 0.87
CA LEU A 107 -12.93 -12.42 -0.28
C LEU A 107 -11.80 -11.39 -0.44
N HIS A 108 -12.12 -10.11 -0.31
CA HIS A 108 -11.13 -9.03 -0.38
C HIS A 108 -10.05 -9.18 0.69
N ALA A 109 -10.43 -9.45 1.94
CA ALA A 109 -9.47 -9.69 3.02
C ALA A 109 -8.56 -10.89 2.73
N LYS A 110 -9.11 -11.99 2.19
CA LYS A 110 -8.31 -13.17 1.79
C LYS A 110 -7.31 -12.84 0.67
N LEU A 111 -7.73 -12.06 -0.32
CA LEU A 111 -6.87 -11.66 -1.43
C LEU A 111 -5.74 -10.73 -0.96
N ILE A 112 -6.04 -9.80 -0.08
CA ILE A 112 -5.02 -8.92 0.53
C ILE A 112 -3.97 -9.76 1.25
N HIS A 113 -4.40 -10.67 2.12
CA HIS A 113 -3.48 -11.55 2.85
C HIS A 113 -2.64 -12.44 1.92
N LYS A 114 -3.23 -12.89 0.81
CA LYS A 114 -2.53 -13.72 -0.17
C LYS A 114 -1.41 -12.96 -0.90
N HIS A 115 -1.60 -11.68 -1.18
CA HIS A 115 -0.70 -10.90 -2.04
C HIS A 115 0.21 -9.93 -1.26
N GLY A 116 0.03 -9.79 0.02
CA GLY A 116 0.83 -8.92 0.91
C GLY A 116 1.13 -9.51 2.22
#